data_4bec04f93c832b645f6d58a771cce7ef
#
_entry.id   4bec04f93c832b645f6d58a771cce7ef
#
_cell.length_a   1.000
_cell.length_b   1.000
_cell.length_c   1.000
_cell.angle_alpha   90.00
_cell.angle_beta   90.00
_cell.angle_gamma   90.00
#
_symmetry.space_group_name_H-M   'P 1'
#
loop_
_entity.id
_entity.type
_entity.pdbx_description
1 polymer ?
#
loop_
_entity_poly.entity_id
_entity_poly.type
_entity_poly.pdbx_seq_one_letter_code
_entity_poly.pdbx_strand_id
1 'polypeptide(L)'
;KVKAGDMLMSIDLKNIKTIAKTLSNARRVKILGKNRTGLSALQFRYRLTKIGFDAEAITDGILMNQMQESLTKGDVVLIFTTRAEDLQYYELIRNISKNGVTTIVVTCTETKLIKQSNYHILLPSIENASTSSFLDNQTIMFVFIEILLAELAYKVNENYNHELKNQVK
;
A
#
# COMPACT_ATOMS: atom_id res chain seq x y z
N LYS A 1 0.42 25.40 11.20
CA LYS A 1 1.09 24.17 11.69
C LYS A 1 0.01 23.09 11.85
N VAL A 2 -0.03 22.13 10.95
CA VAL A 2 -0.89 20.94 11.11
C VAL A 2 -0.30 20.10 12.24
N LYS A 3 -1.06 19.82 13.27
CA LYS A 3 -0.61 18.95 14.37
C LYS A 3 -0.65 17.49 13.89
N ALA A 4 0.29 16.64 14.36
CA ALA A 4 0.35 15.23 14.00
C ALA A 4 -0.99 14.49 14.24
N GLY A 5 -1.75 14.88 15.28
CA GLY A 5 -3.08 14.35 15.55
C GLY A 5 -4.11 14.71 14.47
N ASP A 6 -4.05 15.92 13.90
CA ASP A 6 -4.95 16.34 12.83
C ASP A 6 -4.67 15.55 11.53
N MET A 7 -3.41 15.16 11.29
CA MET A 7 -3.01 14.33 10.15
C MET A 7 -3.59 12.92 10.26
N LEU A 8 -3.56 12.31 11.44
CA LEU A 8 -4.15 11.00 11.69
C LEU A 8 -5.66 11.00 11.49
N MET A 9 -6.36 12.08 11.89
CA MET A 9 -7.80 12.22 11.75
C MET A 9 -8.27 12.43 10.30
N SER A 10 -7.36 12.81 9.38
CA SER A 10 -7.69 13.02 7.97
C SER A 10 -7.61 11.75 7.12
N ILE A 11 -7.12 10.62 7.67
CA ILE A 11 -7.01 9.34 6.97
C ILE A 11 -8.37 8.64 7.00
N ASP A 12 -8.83 8.19 5.84
CA ASP A 12 -10.10 7.47 5.69
C ASP A 12 -10.01 6.03 6.25
N LEU A 13 -10.44 5.87 7.51
CA LEU A 13 -10.41 4.58 8.22
C LEU A 13 -11.27 3.50 7.54
N LYS A 14 -12.39 3.88 6.91
CA LYS A 14 -13.23 2.93 6.19
C LYS A 14 -12.48 2.33 5.00
N ASN A 15 -11.75 3.15 4.28
CA ASN A 15 -10.94 2.73 3.15
C ASN A 15 -9.75 1.87 3.61
N ILE A 16 -9.13 2.19 4.73
CA ILE A 16 -8.07 1.37 5.35
C ILE A 16 -8.59 -0.03 5.71
N LYS A 17 -9.77 -0.15 6.28
CA LYS A 17 -10.39 -1.45 6.58
C LYS A 17 -10.63 -2.28 5.32
N THR A 18 -11.08 -1.66 4.24
CA THR A 18 -11.26 -2.32 2.94
C THR A 18 -9.91 -2.81 2.38
N ILE A 19 -8.88 -1.99 2.46
CA ILE A 19 -7.52 -2.35 2.04
C ILE A 19 -6.96 -3.49 2.89
N ALA A 20 -7.11 -3.43 4.20
CA ALA A 20 -6.69 -4.50 5.11
C ALA A 20 -7.37 -5.84 4.76
N LYS A 21 -8.67 -5.82 4.50
CA LYS A 21 -9.42 -7.01 4.05
C LYS A 21 -8.88 -7.54 2.72
N THR A 22 -8.62 -6.67 1.76
CA THR A 22 -8.04 -7.02 0.45
C THR A 22 -6.68 -7.69 0.61
N LEU A 23 -5.80 -7.13 1.43
CA LEU A 23 -4.48 -7.68 1.71
C LEU A 23 -4.57 -9.03 2.44
N SER A 24 -5.48 -9.18 3.41
CA SER A 24 -5.63 -10.43 4.16
C SER A 24 -6.10 -11.61 3.29
N ASN A 25 -6.75 -11.34 2.18
CA ASN A 25 -7.22 -12.34 1.20
C ASN A 25 -6.27 -12.49 0.01
N ALA A 26 -5.17 -11.77 -0.05
CA ALA A 26 -4.24 -11.81 -1.16
C ALA A 26 -3.46 -13.13 -1.20
N ARG A 27 -3.28 -13.67 -2.41
CA ARG A 27 -2.38 -14.79 -2.64
C ARG A 27 -0.92 -14.37 -2.45
N ARG A 28 -0.54 -13.26 -3.04
CA ARG A 28 0.77 -12.60 -2.90
C ARG A 28 0.58 -11.10 -2.87
N VAL A 29 1.49 -10.41 -2.18
CA VAL A 29 1.51 -8.95 -2.12
C VAL A 29 2.84 -8.45 -2.68
N LYS A 30 2.78 -7.68 -3.76
CA LYS A 30 3.94 -6.95 -4.29
C LYS A 30 3.83 -5.49 -3.86
N ILE A 31 4.88 -4.97 -3.27
CA ILE A 31 4.92 -3.61 -2.72
C ILE A 31 5.95 -2.83 -3.50
N LEU A 32 5.51 -1.78 -4.17
CA LEU A 32 6.35 -0.99 -5.05
C LEU A 32 6.62 0.40 -4.48
N GLY A 33 7.80 0.87 -4.71
CA GLY A 33 8.22 2.24 -4.40
C GLY A 33 9.62 2.49 -4.95
N LYS A 34 9.92 3.73 -5.29
CA LYS A 34 11.23 4.15 -5.81
C LYS A 34 11.84 5.18 -4.88
N ASN A 35 13.18 5.17 -4.77
CA ASN A 35 13.90 6.12 -3.92
C ASN A 35 13.38 6.09 -2.47
N ARG A 36 12.91 7.21 -1.94
CA ARG A 36 12.39 7.30 -0.56
C ARG A 36 11.13 6.47 -0.34
N THR A 37 10.22 6.43 -1.30
CA THR A 37 9.03 5.56 -1.21
C THR A 37 9.40 4.08 -1.31
N GLY A 38 10.55 3.76 -1.89
CA GLY A 38 11.15 2.42 -1.82
C GLY A 38 11.46 1.99 -0.39
N LEU A 39 11.90 2.91 0.47
CA LEU A 39 12.10 2.63 1.90
C LEU A 39 10.78 2.30 2.60
N SER A 40 9.70 2.97 2.24
CA SER A 40 8.35 2.63 2.73
C SER A 40 7.91 1.24 2.28
N ALA A 41 8.18 0.88 1.03
CA ALA A 41 7.89 -0.45 0.50
C ALA A 41 8.67 -1.54 1.24
N LEU A 42 9.96 -1.33 1.50
CA LEU A 42 10.82 -2.25 2.25
C LEU A 42 10.33 -2.42 3.70
N GLN A 43 9.99 -1.32 4.37
CA GLN A 43 9.46 -1.35 5.74
C GLN A 43 8.16 -2.16 5.80
N PHE A 44 7.24 -1.91 4.89
CA PHE A 44 5.97 -2.61 4.87
C PHE A 44 6.13 -4.11 4.58
N ARG A 45 6.95 -4.45 3.59
CA ARG A 45 7.30 -5.84 3.28
C ARG A 45 7.88 -6.56 4.49
N TYR A 46 8.83 -5.94 5.18
CA TYR A 46 9.47 -6.52 6.36
C TYR A 46 8.45 -6.87 7.45
N ARG A 47 7.53 -5.93 7.71
CA ARG A 47 6.48 -6.11 8.72
C ARG A 47 5.45 -7.16 8.29
N LEU A 48 5.04 -7.19 7.04
CA LEU A 48 4.10 -8.19 6.51
C LEU A 48 4.69 -9.60 6.55
N THR A 49 5.94 -9.78 6.17
CA THR A 49 6.61 -11.07 6.22
C THR A 49 6.66 -11.63 7.64
N LYS A 50 6.90 -10.76 8.63
CA LYS A 50 6.94 -11.15 10.05
C LYS A 50 5.60 -11.73 10.55
N ILE A 51 4.49 -11.28 9.99
CA ILE A 51 3.14 -11.76 10.36
C ILE A 51 2.60 -12.82 9.40
N GLY A 52 3.43 -13.38 8.53
CA GLY A 52 3.12 -14.54 7.71
C GLY A 52 2.58 -14.27 6.32
N PHE A 53 2.62 -13.02 5.83
CA PHE A 53 2.23 -12.71 4.46
C PHE A 53 3.33 -13.09 3.45
N ASP A 54 2.93 -13.59 2.29
CA ASP A 54 3.80 -13.71 1.12
C ASP A 54 3.91 -12.33 0.45
N ALA A 55 4.91 -11.57 0.87
CA ALA A 55 5.12 -10.19 0.47
C ALA A 55 6.53 -9.95 -0.05
N GLU A 56 6.64 -9.21 -1.15
CA GLU A 56 7.90 -8.80 -1.75
C GLU A 56 7.89 -7.30 -2.05
N ALA A 57 8.96 -6.60 -1.69
CA ALA A 57 9.18 -5.21 -2.07
C ALA A 57 10.02 -5.14 -3.34
N ILE A 58 9.58 -4.34 -4.31
CA ILE A 58 10.29 -4.12 -5.57
C ILE A 58 10.52 -2.60 -5.71
N THR A 59 11.78 -2.22 -5.69
CA THR A 59 12.19 -0.80 -5.71
C THR A 59 12.93 -0.40 -6.98
N ASP A 60 13.19 -1.35 -7.85
CA ASP A 60 13.85 -1.17 -9.13
C ASP A 60 12.85 -1.21 -10.29
N GLY A 61 12.96 -0.21 -11.19
CA GLY A 61 12.01 -0.07 -12.29
C GLY A 61 12.08 -1.19 -13.34
N ILE A 62 13.25 -1.80 -13.55
CA ILE A 62 13.40 -2.92 -14.48
C ILE A 62 12.70 -4.16 -13.91
N LEU A 63 12.92 -4.44 -12.63
CA LEU A 63 12.26 -5.55 -11.93
C LEU A 63 10.74 -5.36 -11.87
N MET A 64 10.26 -4.11 -11.71
CA MET A 64 8.83 -3.82 -11.76
C MET A 64 8.21 -4.21 -13.10
N ASN A 65 8.89 -3.96 -14.21
CA ASN A 65 8.43 -4.36 -15.53
C ASN A 65 8.44 -5.89 -15.71
N GLN A 66 9.49 -6.55 -15.24
CA GLN A 66 9.63 -8.00 -15.37
C GLN A 66 8.60 -8.78 -14.55
N MET A 67 8.28 -8.31 -13.35
CA MET A 67 7.37 -9.01 -12.45
C MET A 67 5.93 -9.06 -12.96
N GLN A 68 5.50 -8.09 -13.78
CA GLN A 68 4.09 -7.98 -14.19
C GLN A 68 3.58 -9.19 -14.97
N GLU A 69 4.47 -9.90 -15.67
CA GLU A 69 4.11 -11.11 -16.43
C GLU A 69 3.73 -12.30 -15.53
N SER A 70 4.25 -12.33 -14.31
CA SER A 70 3.98 -13.41 -13.34
C SER A 70 2.75 -13.16 -12.47
N LEU A 71 2.16 -11.97 -12.54
CA LEU A 71 1.03 -11.58 -11.72
C LEU A 71 -0.30 -12.05 -12.32
N THR A 72 -1.19 -12.51 -11.45
CA THR A 72 -2.49 -13.02 -11.84
C THR A 72 -3.56 -12.69 -10.80
N LYS A 73 -4.79 -13.07 -11.09
CA LYS A 73 -5.94 -12.92 -10.18
C LYS A 73 -5.62 -13.49 -8.80
N GLY A 74 -5.95 -12.74 -7.77
CA GLY A 74 -5.64 -13.05 -6.37
C GLY A 74 -4.37 -12.38 -5.86
N ASP A 75 -3.49 -11.89 -6.75
CA ASP A 75 -2.35 -11.07 -6.36
C ASP A 75 -2.77 -9.62 -6.12
N VAL A 76 -2.07 -8.97 -5.20
CA VAL A 76 -2.26 -7.55 -4.88
C VAL A 76 -0.95 -6.81 -5.09
N VAL A 77 -1.03 -5.67 -5.77
CA VAL A 77 0.09 -4.73 -5.92
C VAL A 77 -0.25 -3.45 -5.19
N LEU A 78 0.57 -3.08 -4.21
CA LEU A 78 0.46 -1.82 -3.48
C LEU A 78 1.64 -0.92 -3.85
N ILE A 79 1.35 0.31 -4.27
CA ILE A 79 2.33 1.28 -4.74
C ILE A 79 2.39 2.46 -3.78
N PHE A 80 3.59 2.71 -3.23
CA PHE A 80 3.89 3.95 -2.53
C PHE A 80 4.48 4.97 -3.51
N THR A 81 3.81 6.09 -3.68
CA THR A 81 4.28 7.18 -4.54
C THR A 81 3.81 8.52 -4.01
N THR A 82 4.72 9.44 -3.73
CA THR A 82 4.38 10.73 -3.12
C THR A 82 3.55 11.61 -4.06
N ARG A 83 3.99 11.74 -5.31
CA ARG A 83 3.39 12.65 -6.31
C ARG A 83 2.61 11.94 -7.40
N ALA A 84 2.79 10.63 -7.52
CA ALA A 84 2.16 9.79 -8.55
C ALA A 84 2.38 10.29 -9.99
N GLU A 85 3.55 10.83 -10.27
CA GLU A 85 3.95 11.38 -11.59
C GLU A 85 4.67 10.36 -12.47
N ASP A 86 5.09 9.22 -11.93
CA ASP A 86 5.85 8.20 -12.65
C ASP A 86 4.97 7.46 -13.65
N LEU A 87 5.22 7.65 -14.93
CA LEU A 87 4.48 7.04 -16.03
C LEU A 87 4.55 5.51 -16.01
N GLN A 88 5.62 4.93 -15.46
CA GLN A 88 5.75 3.49 -15.32
C GLN A 88 4.63 2.89 -14.48
N TYR A 89 4.18 3.57 -13.42
CA TYR A 89 3.07 3.09 -12.61
C TYR A 89 1.74 3.08 -13.36
N TYR A 90 1.50 4.06 -14.23
CA TYR A 90 0.30 4.09 -15.07
C TYR A 90 0.25 2.90 -16.04
N GLU A 91 1.36 2.63 -16.71
CA GLU A 91 1.47 1.50 -17.65
C GLU A 91 1.34 0.17 -16.91
N LEU A 92 2.03 0.03 -15.79
CA LEU A 92 2.00 -1.17 -14.96
C LEU A 92 0.57 -1.49 -14.49
N ILE A 93 -0.13 -0.53 -13.88
CA ILE A 93 -1.51 -0.73 -13.42
C ILE A 93 -2.42 -1.13 -14.58
N ARG A 94 -2.31 -0.46 -15.72
CA ARG A 94 -3.09 -0.79 -16.91
C ARG A 94 -2.86 -2.22 -17.37
N ASN A 95 -1.61 -2.68 -17.35
CA ASN A 95 -1.25 -4.01 -17.81
C ASN A 95 -1.71 -5.10 -16.84
N ILE A 96 -1.41 -4.96 -15.56
CA ILE A 96 -1.74 -6.00 -14.56
C ILE A 96 -3.23 -6.07 -14.26
N SER A 97 -3.97 -4.97 -14.39
CA SER A 97 -5.42 -4.96 -14.22
C SER A 97 -6.14 -5.87 -15.21
N LYS A 98 -5.60 -6.03 -16.42
CA LYS A 98 -6.12 -6.97 -17.43
C LYS A 98 -6.05 -8.42 -16.98
N ASN A 99 -5.11 -8.75 -16.10
CA ASN A 99 -4.91 -10.09 -15.54
C ASN A 99 -5.68 -10.31 -14.23
N GLY A 100 -6.52 -9.36 -13.84
CA GLY A 100 -7.33 -9.46 -12.61
C GLY A 100 -6.55 -9.19 -11.33
N VAL A 101 -5.37 -8.59 -11.40
CA VAL A 101 -4.57 -8.16 -10.24
C VAL A 101 -5.24 -6.97 -9.58
N THR A 102 -5.36 -7.00 -8.26
CA THR A 102 -5.88 -5.87 -7.49
C THR A 102 -4.77 -4.87 -7.21
N THR A 103 -5.04 -3.60 -7.48
CA THR A 103 -4.08 -2.51 -7.33
C THR A 103 -4.49 -1.53 -6.25
N ILE A 104 -3.54 -1.13 -5.43
CA ILE A 104 -3.69 -0.16 -4.34
C ILE A 104 -2.63 0.93 -4.51
N VAL A 105 -3.03 2.20 -4.51
CA VAL A 105 -2.11 3.34 -4.59
C VAL A 105 -2.17 4.12 -3.29
N VAL A 106 -1.01 4.33 -2.68
CA VAL A 106 -0.81 5.19 -1.50
C VAL A 106 0.00 6.41 -1.93
N THR A 107 -0.61 7.57 -1.88
CA THR A 107 -0.01 8.81 -2.40
C THR A 107 -0.38 10.02 -1.55
N CYS A 108 0.37 11.11 -1.70
CA CYS A 108 0.08 12.39 -1.07
C CYS A 108 -0.52 13.42 -2.04
N THR A 109 -0.77 13.04 -3.29
CA THR A 109 -1.25 13.93 -4.35
C THR A 109 -2.41 13.30 -5.10
N GLU A 110 -3.49 14.04 -5.29
CA GLU A 110 -4.61 13.61 -6.10
C GLU A 110 -4.23 13.62 -7.58
N THR A 111 -4.27 12.46 -8.23
CA THR A 111 -3.84 12.26 -9.61
C THR A 111 -4.72 11.28 -10.36
N LYS A 112 -4.51 11.19 -11.68
CA LYS A 112 -5.20 10.19 -12.51
C LYS A 112 -4.84 8.75 -12.13
N LEU A 113 -3.68 8.50 -11.51
CA LEU A 113 -3.26 7.17 -11.06
C LEU A 113 -4.25 6.59 -10.04
N ILE A 114 -4.77 7.41 -9.14
CA ILE A 114 -5.81 7.07 -8.19
C ILE A 114 -7.03 6.47 -8.89
N LYS A 115 -7.45 7.09 -10.00
CA LYS A 115 -8.64 6.66 -10.76
C LYS A 115 -8.44 5.35 -11.52
N GLN A 116 -7.20 4.97 -11.79
CA GLN A 116 -6.88 3.71 -12.46
C GLN A 116 -6.72 2.53 -11.49
N SER A 117 -6.44 2.81 -10.22
CA SER A 117 -6.31 1.77 -9.18
C SER A 117 -7.67 1.29 -8.68
N ASN A 118 -7.71 0.06 -8.16
CA ASN A 118 -8.92 -0.47 -7.51
C ASN A 118 -9.20 0.26 -6.18
N TYR A 119 -8.14 0.53 -5.42
CA TYR A 119 -8.21 1.24 -4.15
C TYR A 119 -7.09 2.25 -4.06
N HIS A 120 -7.31 3.29 -3.27
CA HIS A 120 -6.29 4.29 -2.99
C HIS A 120 -6.41 4.86 -1.59
N ILE A 121 -5.31 5.36 -1.10
CA ILE A 121 -5.22 6.21 0.09
C ILE A 121 -4.57 7.52 -0.32
N LEU A 122 -5.24 8.62 -0.05
CA LEU A 122 -4.69 9.96 -0.16
C LEU A 122 -4.22 10.40 1.23
N LEU A 123 -2.92 10.46 1.42
CA LEU A 123 -2.30 10.93 2.66
C LEU A 123 -2.13 12.45 2.65
N PRO A 124 -2.23 13.11 3.80
CA PRO A 124 -1.92 14.52 3.89
C PRO A 124 -0.43 14.78 3.59
N SER A 125 -0.15 15.81 2.80
CA SER A 125 1.23 16.23 2.53
C SER A 125 1.73 17.20 3.60
N ILE A 126 2.94 16.94 4.11
CA ILE A 126 3.65 17.87 4.98
C ILE A 126 4.63 18.76 4.22
N GLU A 127 4.86 18.45 2.94
CA GLU A 127 5.71 19.27 2.06
C GLU A 127 4.96 20.53 1.60
N ASN A 128 5.68 21.61 1.49
CA ASN A 128 5.26 22.81 0.77
C ASN A 128 6.46 23.42 0.03
N ALA A 129 6.20 24.40 -0.85
CA ALA A 129 7.25 24.99 -1.68
C ALA A 129 8.44 25.57 -0.91
N SER A 130 8.23 26.02 0.33
CA SER A 130 9.29 26.61 1.17
C SER A 130 10.06 25.60 2.02
N THR A 131 9.51 24.40 2.22
CA THR A 131 10.08 23.40 3.13
C THR A 131 10.47 22.09 2.46
N SER A 132 10.24 21.94 1.15
CA SER A 132 10.47 20.69 0.40
C SER A 132 11.91 20.15 0.43
N SER A 133 12.89 21.02 0.73
CA SER A 133 14.29 20.61 0.88
C SER A 133 14.59 19.95 2.24
N PHE A 134 13.75 20.15 3.24
CA PHE A 134 13.97 19.69 4.61
C PHE A 134 12.92 18.70 5.09
N LEU A 135 11.69 18.82 4.60
CA LEU A 135 10.58 17.96 4.98
C LEU A 135 10.21 17.07 3.79
N ASP A 136 9.93 15.82 4.06
CA ASP A 136 9.34 14.92 3.08
C ASP A 136 8.18 14.12 3.67
N ASN A 137 7.43 13.49 2.80
CA ASN A 137 6.24 12.74 3.17
C ASN A 137 6.54 11.31 3.65
N GLN A 138 7.79 10.93 3.86
CA GLN A 138 8.14 9.60 4.32
C GLN A 138 7.59 9.27 5.70
N THR A 139 7.63 10.23 6.60
CA THR A 139 7.09 10.06 7.96
C THR A 139 5.60 9.71 7.92
N ILE A 140 4.81 10.39 7.09
CA ILE A 140 3.37 10.08 6.98
C ILE A 140 3.12 8.71 6.33
N MET A 141 3.98 8.28 5.42
CA MET A 141 3.93 6.94 4.85
C MET A 141 4.17 5.87 5.94
N PHE A 142 5.12 6.08 6.84
CA PHE A 142 5.37 5.16 7.95
C PHE A 142 4.23 5.14 8.97
N VAL A 143 3.65 6.29 9.28
CA VAL A 143 2.45 6.36 10.13
C VAL A 143 1.29 5.59 9.50
N PHE A 144 1.06 5.74 8.21
CA PHE A 144 0.06 4.99 7.48
C PHE A 144 0.30 3.47 7.57
N ILE A 145 1.55 3.03 7.41
CA ILE A 145 1.92 1.61 7.54
C ILE A 145 1.52 1.07 8.93
N GLU A 146 1.78 1.81 10.00
CA GLU A 146 1.41 1.37 11.37
C GLU A 146 -0.11 1.26 11.54
N ILE A 147 -0.87 2.21 10.99
CA ILE A 147 -2.34 2.16 11.03
C ILE A 147 -2.87 0.95 10.24
N LEU A 148 -2.34 0.71 9.06
CA LEU A 148 -2.73 -0.42 8.23
C LEU A 148 -2.37 -1.76 8.87
N LEU A 149 -1.20 -1.85 9.51
CA LEU A 149 -0.79 -3.06 10.24
C LEU A 149 -1.69 -3.36 11.44
N ALA A 150 -2.15 -2.33 12.15
CA ALA A 150 -3.10 -2.50 13.24
C ALA A 150 -4.43 -3.11 12.75
N GLU A 151 -4.96 -2.64 11.63
CA GLU A 151 -6.16 -3.22 11.01
C GLU A 151 -5.92 -4.64 10.46
N LEU A 152 -4.75 -4.90 9.89
CA LEU A 152 -4.36 -6.24 9.44
C LEU A 152 -4.27 -7.23 10.60
N ALA A 153 -3.68 -6.84 11.72
CA ALA A 153 -3.59 -7.68 12.92
C ALA A 153 -4.97 -8.06 13.43
N TYR A 154 -5.91 -7.13 13.44
CA TYR A 154 -7.29 -7.39 13.81
C TYR A 154 -7.95 -8.42 12.86
N LYS A 155 -7.79 -8.25 11.56
CA LYS A 155 -8.34 -9.17 10.54
C LYS A 155 -7.75 -10.57 10.61
N VAL A 156 -6.47 -10.69 10.81
CA VAL A 156 -5.79 -12.00 10.98
C VAL A 156 -6.33 -12.72 12.22
N ASN A 157 -6.51 -12.01 13.32
CA ASN A 157 -7.08 -12.59 14.56
C ASN A 157 -8.55 -13.00 14.39
N GLU A 158 -9.36 -12.22 13.68
CA GLU A 158 -10.74 -12.62 13.38
C GLU A 158 -10.79 -13.92 12.56
N ASN A 159 -9.99 -14.04 11.52
CA ASN A 159 -9.92 -15.23 10.68
C ASN A 159 -9.48 -16.46 11.48
N TYR A 160 -8.44 -16.33 12.32
CA TYR A 160 -7.95 -17.40 13.17
C TYR A 160 -9.02 -17.90 14.14
N ASN A 161 -9.74 -16.99 14.81
CA ASN A 161 -10.82 -17.35 15.72
C ASN A 161 -12.01 -18.01 15.02
N HIS A 162 -12.29 -17.63 13.78
CA HIS A 162 -13.33 -18.26 12.97
C HIS A 162 -12.96 -19.69 12.56
N GLU A 163 -11.73 -19.92 12.18
CA GLU A 163 -11.22 -21.25 11.85
C GLU A 163 -11.24 -22.20 13.05
N LEU A 164 -10.81 -21.73 14.23
CA LEU A 164 -10.89 -22.51 15.47
C LEU A 164 -12.32 -22.92 15.80
N LYS A 165 -13.29 -22.04 15.67
CA LYS A 165 -14.70 -22.35 15.92
C LYS A 165 -15.27 -23.38 14.95
N ASN A 166 -14.76 -23.43 13.73
CA ASN A 166 -15.21 -24.38 12.71
C ASN A 166 -14.56 -25.77 12.87
N GLN A 167 -13.40 -25.85 13.52
CA GLN A 167 -12.73 -27.12 13.82
C GLN A 167 -13.30 -27.84 15.06
N VAL A 168 -14.02 -27.13 15.91
CA VAL A 168 -14.64 -27.68 17.14
C VAL A 168 -16.08 -28.19 16.92
N LYS A 169 -16.60 -28.10 15.69
CA LYS A 169 -17.87 -28.71 15.27
C LYS A 169 -17.61 -30.02 14.54
#